data_427160d8c795529ae184a574326f03df
#
_entry.id   427160d8c795529ae184a574326f03df
#
_cell.length_a   1.000
_cell.length_b   1.000
_cell.length_c   1.000
_cell.angle_alpha   90.00
_cell.angle_beta   90.00
_cell.angle_gamma   90.00
#
_symmetry.space_group_name_H-M   'P 1'
#
loop_
_entity.id
_entity.type
_entity.pdbx_description
1 polymer ?
#
loop_
_entity_poly.entity_id
_entity_poly.type
_entity_poly.pdbx_seq_one_letter_code
_entity_poly.pdbx_strand_id
1 'polypeptide(L)'
;MTVAEKPAAGASAGGVTPPADAPNLKPPKSARRPEAPSAASKTEPSADSLAIAGLVPLSTVDWPGKLAVAVFLQGCPLACPYCQNEAILDPKVPGAVPWSQVEALLARRAGLLDGVVLTGGEALRQAGVVDAARRVREMGFGVGLHTAGAYPRALAKTLPHTDWVGIDVKAMPDDYAAATGFGAGAKAWQSLDAVLEASAERACPALAAEAADADGMVERADCMFEPAGADRTVERAGANRTVKRAGANRTVKRADVGPLDYEVRTTVYPGAPATERFEELLGELRARGVRNFALQEARTDGTPVDFRAQALAWDRRAWAKRLDEMVDAASRAGFESFEARLA
;
A
#
# COMPACT_ATOMS: atom_id res chain seq x y z
N MET A 1 22.18 -35.62 -41.70
CA MET A 1 21.95 -35.31 -43.11
C MET A 1 21.07 -34.08 -43.14
N THR A 2 21.38 -32.92 -43.55
CA THR A 2 22.36 -32.22 -44.35
C THR A 2 22.29 -30.77 -43.89
N VAL A 3 23.31 -30.22 -43.35
CA VAL A 3 24.31 -29.27 -43.83
C VAL A 3 23.77 -27.87 -44.19
N ALA A 4 24.36 -26.95 -43.49
CA ALA A 4 24.30 -25.49 -43.57
C ALA A 4 24.77 -24.95 -44.93
N GLU A 5 24.42 -23.72 -45.22
CA GLU A 5 25.26 -22.82 -46.01
C GLU A 5 25.10 -21.36 -45.59
N LYS A 6 26.29 -20.76 -45.44
CA LYS A 6 26.55 -19.35 -45.13
C LYS A 6 27.01 -18.69 -46.46
N PRO A 7 26.61 -17.48 -46.81
CA PRO A 7 27.34 -16.71 -47.82
C PRO A 7 28.27 -15.65 -47.21
N ALA A 8 29.38 -15.50 -47.90
CA ALA A 8 30.57 -14.75 -47.59
C ALA A 8 30.45 -13.24 -47.91
N ALA A 9 31.45 -12.54 -47.37
CA ALA A 9 31.72 -11.13 -47.43
C ALA A 9 32.17 -10.59 -48.80
N GLY A 10 32.06 -9.24 -48.95
CA GLY A 10 33.00 -8.46 -49.70
C GLY A 10 32.39 -7.46 -50.68
N ALA A 11 32.44 -6.18 -50.34
CA ALA A 11 32.63 -5.11 -51.33
C ALA A 11 33.21 -3.86 -50.62
N SER A 12 34.36 -3.48 -51.08
CA SER A 12 35.21 -2.32 -50.73
C SER A 12 34.53 -1.00 -51.10
N ALA A 13 34.50 -0.03 -50.20
CA ALA A 13 34.12 1.34 -50.49
C ALA A 13 35.37 2.15 -50.88
N GLY A 14 35.34 2.71 -52.09
CA GLY A 14 36.34 3.63 -52.60
C GLY A 14 36.27 4.99 -51.92
N GLY A 15 37.43 5.50 -51.51
CA GLY A 15 37.59 6.82 -50.96
C GLY A 15 37.42 7.92 -52.03
N VAL A 16 36.64 8.93 -51.70
CA VAL A 16 36.56 10.18 -52.46
C VAL A 16 37.19 11.27 -51.59
N THR A 17 38.31 11.81 -52.03
CA THR A 17 38.97 12.98 -51.50
C THR A 17 38.23 14.24 -51.94
N PRO A 18 37.93 15.21 -51.03
CA PRO A 18 37.36 16.48 -51.43
C PRO A 18 38.45 17.45 -51.94
N PRO A 19 38.08 18.41 -52.84
CA PRO A 19 39.04 19.35 -53.40
C PRO A 19 39.40 20.44 -52.35
N ALA A 20 40.69 20.77 -52.36
CA ALA A 20 41.22 21.95 -51.71
C ALA A 20 40.75 23.22 -52.45
N ASP A 21 40.16 24.16 -51.72
CA ASP A 21 39.97 25.56 -51.92
C ASP A 21 38.56 26.03 -51.52
N ALA A 22 38.39 26.34 -50.26
CA ALA A 22 37.26 27.16 -49.77
C ALA A 22 37.83 28.33 -48.95
N PRO A 23 37.38 29.58 -49.20
CA PRO A 23 37.90 30.73 -48.50
C PRO A 23 37.48 30.74 -47.03
N ASN A 24 38.45 31.10 -46.19
CA ASN A 24 38.35 31.22 -44.74
C ASN A 24 37.44 32.40 -44.33
N LEU A 25 36.17 32.18 -44.13
CA LEU A 25 35.20 33.12 -43.57
C LEU A 25 35.22 33.04 -42.04
N LYS A 26 35.74 34.09 -41.38
CA LYS A 26 35.65 34.23 -39.93
C LYS A 26 34.18 34.23 -39.48
N PRO A 27 33.82 33.47 -38.45
CA PRO A 27 32.45 33.49 -37.92
C PRO A 27 32.12 34.85 -37.28
N PRO A 28 30.86 35.30 -37.38
CA PRO A 28 30.44 36.57 -36.74
C PRO A 28 30.49 36.43 -35.22
N LYS A 29 31.04 37.42 -34.57
CA LYS A 29 31.03 37.61 -33.10
C LYS A 29 29.57 37.91 -32.68
N SER A 30 29.12 37.23 -31.61
CA SER A 30 27.83 37.40 -30.92
C SER A 30 26.61 36.70 -31.55
N ALA A 31 26.58 35.37 -31.47
CA ALA A 31 25.30 34.68 -31.27
C ALA A 31 25.23 34.33 -29.77
N ARG A 32 24.30 34.91 -29.03
CA ARG A 32 23.96 34.48 -27.68
C ARG A 32 23.65 33.00 -27.75
N ARG A 33 24.39 32.20 -26.97
CA ARG A 33 24.10 30.81 -26.75
C ARG A 33 22.67 30.76 -26.22
N PRO A 34 21.75 29.94 -26.75
CA PRO A 34 20.43 29.75 -26.15
C PRO A 34 20.67 29.31 -24.71
N GLU A 35 20.09 30.00 -23.75
CA GLU A 35 20.05 29.59 -22.37
C GLU A 35 19.48 28.19 -22.32
N ALA A 36 20.21 27.28 -21.67
CA ALA A 36 19.70 25.94 -21.36
C ALA A 36 18.34 26.11 -20.66
N PRO A 37 17.33 25.29 -20.99
CA PRO A 37 16.04 25.40 -20.33
C PRO A 37 16.28 25.31 -18.82
N SER A 38 15.83 26.35 -18.12
CA SER A 38 15.79 26.44 -16.67
C SER A 38 15.36 25.07 -16.12
N ALA A 39 16.10 24.59 -15.12
CA ALA A 39 15.81 23.31 -14.45
C ALA A 39 14.31 23.21 -14.24
N ALA A 40 13.69 22.21 -14.91
CA ALA A 40 12.28 21.95 -14.76
C ALA A 40 11.98 21.87 -13.26
N SER A 41 11.15 22.74 -12.78
CA SER A 41 10.56 22.70 -11.44
C SER A 41 10.11 21.25 -11.25
N LYS A 42 10.69 20.55 -10.27
CA LYS A 42 10.22 19.22 -9.88
C LYS A 42 8.82 19.44 -9.31
N THR A 43 7.81 19.39 -10.16
CA THR A 43 6.41 19.35 -9.73
C THR A 43 6.28 18.19 -8.75
N GLU A 44 5.80 18.47 -7.55
CA GLU A 44 5.46 17.45 -6.57
C GLU A 44 4.55 16.39 -7.23
N PRO A 45 4.75 15.10 -6.95
CA PRO A 45 3.92 14.07 -7.54
C PRO A 45 2.45 14.27 -7.17
N SER A 46 1.61 14.40 -8.19
CA SER A 46 0.18 14.66 -8.04
C SER A 46 -0.65 13.38 -8.13
N ALA A 47 -1.82 13.36 -7.47
CA ALA A 47 -2.83 12.33 -7.62
C ALA A 47 -3.29 12.15 -9.08
N ASP A 48 -3.27 13.23 -9.86
CA ASP A 48 -3.63 13.19 -11.29
C ASP A 48 -2.65 12.36 -12.14
N SER A 49 -1.44 12.08 -11.61
CA SER A 49 -0.44 11.21 -12.25
C SER A 49 -0.60 9.73 -11.91
N LEU A 50 -1.56 9.37 -11.05
CA LEU A 50 -1.77 7.99 -10.65
C LEU A 50 -2.30 7.14 -11.81
N ALA A 51 -1.63 6.01 -12.05
CA ALA A 51 -2.15 4.95 -12.88
C ALA A 51 -3.14 4.11 -12.05
N ILE A 52 -4.43 4.38 -12.18
CA ILE A 52 -5.50 3.68 -11.50
C ILE A 52 -6.03 2.59 -12.42
N ALA A 53 -5.86 1.33 -12.03
CA ALA A 53 -6.29 0.17 -12.81
C ALA A 53 -7.81 -0.04 -12.75
N GLY A 54 -8.42 0.28 -11.61
CA GLY A 54 -9.86 0.08 -11.41
C GLY A 54 -10.39 0.80 -10.18
N LEU A 55 -11.72 0.86 -10.11
CA LEU A 55 -12.46 1.53 -9.06
C LEU A 55 -13.65 0.68 -8.64
N VAL A 56 -13.75 0.32 -7.37
CA VAL A 56 -14.94 -0.29 -6.77
C VAL A 56 -15.70 0.80 -6.03
N PRO A 57 -16.87 1.21 -6.53
CA PRO A 57 -17.56 2.41 -6.04
C PRO A 57 -18.22 2.25 -4.67
N LEU A 58 -18.31 1.01 -4.17
CA LEU A 58 -18.77 0.67 -2.83
C LEU A 58 -18.20 -0.66 -2.41
N SER A 59 -17.46 -0.68 -1.32
CA SER A 59 -16.94 -1.86 -0.66
C SER A 59 -17.29 -1.85 0.82
N THR A 60 -17.63 -3.01 1.36
CA THR A 60 -17.87 -3.28 2.78
C THR A 60 -16.81 -4.18 3.39
N VAL A 61 -15.84 -4.62 2.57
CA VAL A 61 -14.81 -5.60 2.98
C VAL A 61 -13.39 -5.03 3.00
N ASP A 62 -13.14 -3.93 2.26
CA ASP A 62 -11.80 -3.36 2.16
C ASP A 62 -11.38 -2.53 3.39
N TRP A 63 -12.37 -2.10 4.19
CA TRP A 63 -12.13 -1.41 5.46
C TRP A 63 -13.15 -1.89 6.50
N PRO A 64 -12.73 -2.64 7.54
CA PRO A 64 -13.66 -3.20 8.51
C PRO A 64 -14.60 -2.16 9.11
N GLY A 65 -15.91 -2.44 9.07
CA GLY A 65 -16.96 -1.57 9.63
C GLY A 65 -17.20 -0.26 8.88
N LYS A 66 -16.62 -0.05 7.68
CA LYS A 66 -16.77 1.17 6.88
C LYS A 66 -17.34 0.89 5.51
N LEU A 67 -18.10 1.85 4.98
CA LEU A 67 -18.51 1.89 3.58
C LEU A 67 -17.48 2.72 2.80
N ALA A 68 -16.67 2.07 1.97
CA ALA A 68 -15.56 2.74 1.31
C ALA A 68 -15.59 2.58 -0.22
N VAL A 69 -14.97 3.52 -0.92
CA VAL A 69 -14.53 3.32 -2.31
C VAL A 69 -13.19 2.64 -2.29
N ALA A 70 -12.98 1.56 -3.05
CA ALA A 70 -11.65 0.98 -3.23
C ALA A 70 -11.05 1.43 -4.56
N VAL A 71 -9.87 2.07 -4.50
CA VAL A 71 -9.11 2.56 -5.65
C VAL A 71 -7.92 1.64 -5.87
N PHE A 72 -7.94 0.88 -6.97
CA PHE A 72 -6.92 -0.10 -7.32
C PHE A 72 -5.82 0.55 -8.16
N LEU A 73 -4.66 0.75 -7.57
CA LEU A 73 -3.49 1.34 -8.23
C LEU A 73 -2.70 0.29 -9.01
N GLN A 74 -2.24 0.66 -10.20
CA GLN A 74 -1.49 -0.19 -11.11
C GLN A 74 -0.05 -0.40 -10.64
N GLY A 75 0.43 -1.65 -10.72
CA GLY A 75 1.80 -2.05 -10.51
C GLY A 75 2.11 -2.53 -9.09
N CYS A 76 2.81 -3.65 -8.99
CA CYS A 76 3.30 -4.23 -7.75
C CYS A 76 4.73 -4.75 -7.95
N PRO A 77 5.65 -4.60 -6.99
CA PRO A 77 6.97 -5.22 -7.06
C PRO A 77 6.95 -6.70 -6.67
N LEU A 78 5.86 -7.15 -6.01
CA LEU A 78 5.71 -8.51 -5.51
C LEU A 78 5.02 -9.40 -6.55
N ALA A 79 5.37 -10.68 -6.57
CA ALA A 79 4.77 -11.73 -7.39
C ALA A 79 4.24 -12.85 -6.48
N CYS A 80 3.32 -12.50 -5.57
CA CYS A 80 2.72 -13.47 -4.65
C CYS A 80 1.96 -14.55 -5.44
N PRO A 81 2.21 -15.86 -5.20
CA PRO A 81 1.56 -16.93 -5.96
C PRO A 81 0.03 -16.89 -5.92
N TYR A 82 -0.52 -16.46 -4.79
CA TYR A 82 -1.97 -16.36 -4.52
C TYR A 82 -2.58 -14.99 -4.87
N CYS A 83 -1.88 -14.16 -5.67
CA CYS A 83 -2.35 -12.81 -5.98
C CYS A 83 -3.65 -12.83 -6.79
N GLN A 84 -4.73 -12.24 -6.25
CA GLN A 84 -6.00 -12.08 -6.96
C GLN A 84 -5.99 -10.90 -7.94
N ASN A 85 -4.97 -10.07 -7.88
CA ASN A 85 -4.81 -8.86 -8.69
C ASN A 85 -3.71 -9.01 -9.75
N GLU A 86 -3.51 -10.23 -10.30
CA GLU A 86 -2.46 -10.51 -11.28
C GLU A 86 -2.49 -9.55 -12.49
N ALA A 87 -3.68 -9.23 -12.96
CA ALA A 87 -3.88 -8.34 -14.12
C ALA A 87 -3.34 -6.92 -13.94
N ILE A 88 -3.11 -6.49 -12.70
CA ILE A 88 -2.66 -5.13 -12.40
C ILE A 88 -1.22 -5.08 -11.81
N LEU A 89 -0.46 -6.17 -11.93
CA LEU A 89 0.90 -6.22 -11.41
C LEU A 89 1.90 -5.46 -12.30
N ASP A 90 1.71 -5.44 -13.62
CA ASP A 90 2.65 -4.77 -14.54
C ASP A 90 2.58 -3.25 -14.38
N PRO A 91 3.67 -2.61 -13.90
CA PRO A 91 3.70 -1.16 -13.71
C PRO A 91 3.73 -0.34 -15.01
N LYS A 92 3.90 -0.99 -16.15
CA LYS A 92 3.95 -0.32 -17.47
C LYS A 92 2.56 -0.17 -18.10
N VAL A 93 1.57 -0.90 -17.61
CA VAL A 93 0.19 -0.76 -18.07
C VAL A 93 -0.36 0.59 -17.59
N PRO A 94 -0.90 1.42 -18.49
CA PRO A 94 -1.47 2.70 -18.12
C PRO A 94 -2.72 2.52 -17.25
N GLY A 95 -3.03 3.52 -16.43
CA GLY A 95 -4.29 3.55 -15.68
C GLY A 95 -5.51 3.64 -16.61
N ALA A 96 -6.59 2.96 -16.22
CA ALA A 96 -7.87 2.98 -16.93
C ALA A 96 -8.81 4.07 -16.39
N VAL A 97 -8.57 4.56 -15.17
CA VAL A 97 -9.44 5.51 -14.46
C VAL A 97 -8.63 6.76 -14.13
N PRO A 98 -9.05 7.96 -14.56
CA PRO A 98 -8.41 9.21 -14.13
C PRO A 98 -8.81 9.56 -12.69
N TRP A 99 -7.93 10.23 -11.95
CA TRP A 99 -8.21 10.65 -10.57
C TRP A 99 -9.46 11.52 -10.45
N SER A 100 -9.72 12.38 -11.42
CA SER A 100 -10.94 13.22 -11.48
C SER A 100 -12.24 12.41 -11.42
N GLN A 101 -12.25 11.15 -11.89
CA GLN A 101 -13.40 10.27 -11.76
C GLN A 101 -13.62 9.81 -10.32
N VAL A 102 -12.54 9.58 -9.57
CA VAL A 102 -12.58 9.28 -8.12
C VAL A 102 -13.22 10.45 -7.39
N GLU A 103 -12.73 11.67 -7.62
CA GLU A 103 -13.27 12.89 -7.00
C GLU A 103 -14.73 13.14 -7.35
N ALA A 104 -15.09 12.96 -8.62
CA ALA A 104 -16.47 13.09 -9.06
C ALA A 104 -17.40 12.05 -8.40
N LEU A 105 -16.91 10.82 -8.14
CA LEU A 105 -17.65 9.81 -7.40
C LEU A 105 -17.85 10.22 -5.95
N LEU A 106 -16.79 10.65 -5.27
CA LEU A 106 -16.82 11.10 -3.87
C LEU A 106 -17.78 12.29 -3.69
N ALA A 107 -17.70 13.29 -4.56
CA ALA A 107 -18.58 14.46 -4.51
C ALA A 107 -20.07 14.08 -4.58
N ARG A 108 -20.42 13.07 -5.42
CA ARG A 108 -21.80 12.56 -5.52
C ARG A 108 -22.25 11.73 -4.33
N ARG A 109 -21.31 11.21 -3.53
CA ARG A 109 -21.58 10.27 -2.43
C ARG A 109 -21.20 10.84 -1.06
N ALA A 110 -21.07 12.16 -0.96
CA ALA A 110 -20.85 12.83 0.30
C ALA A 110 -21.98 12.52 1.31
N GLY A 111 -21.61 12.08 2.51
CA GLY A 111 -22.55 11.66 3.56
C GLY A 111 -23.09 10.23 3.42
N LEU A 112 -22.70 9.49 2.36
CA LEU A 112 -23.08 8.08 2.16
C LEU A 112 -21.91 7.14 2.36
N LEU A 113 -20.69 7.60 2.11
CA LEU A 113 -19.46 6.83 2.26
C LEU A 113 -18.66 7.36 3.44
N ASP A 114 -17.99 6.44 4.14
CA ASP A 114 -17.08 6.77 5.24
C ASP A 114 -15.69 7.18 4.70
N GLY A 115 -15.23 6.56 3.61
CA GLY A 115 -13.88 6.81 3.14
C GLY A 115 -13.50 6.18 1.81
N VAL A 116 -12.20 6.28 1.54
CA VAL A 116 -11.53 5.69 0.37
C VAL A 116 -10.41 4.78 0.83
N VAL A 117 -10.33 3.58 0.27
CA VAL A 117 -9.19 2.68 0.44
C VAL A 117 -8.30 2.76 -0.79
N LEU A 118 -7.06 3.22 -0.61
CA LEU A 118 -6.02 3.18 -1.62
C LEU A 118 -5.37 1.79 -1.57
N THR A 119 -5.53 1.02 -2.63
CA THR A 119 -5.16 -0.40 -2.71
C THR A 119 -4.64 -0.74 -4.12
N GLY A 120 -4.72 -1.98 -4.56
CA GLY A 120 -4.44 -2.42 -5.93
C GLY A 120 -3.32 -3.45 -6.01
N GLY A 121 -2.26 -3.12 -6.74
CA GLY A 121 -0.99 -3.84 -6.67
C GLY A 121 -0.28 -3.47 -5.35
N GLU A 122 0.64 -2.51 -5.41
CA GLU A 122 1.19 -1.87 -4.20
C GLU A 122 0.98 -0.36 -4.33
N ALA A 123 0.06 0.17 -3.54
CA ALA A 123 -0.35 1.57 -3.61
C ALA A 123 0.82 2.55 -3.42
N LEU A 124 1.70 2.26 -2.47
CA LEU A 124 2.85 3.10 -2.11
C LEU A 124 3.95 3.13 -3.17
N ARG A 125 3.85 2.32 -4.21
CA ARG A 125 4.77 2.35 -5.36
C ARG A 125 4.66 3.66 -6.14
N GLN A 126 3.49 4.27 -6.18
CA GLN A 126 3.22 5.49 -6.93
C GLN A 126 3.31 6.72 -6.03
N ALA A 127 4.21 7.64 -6.33
CA ALA A 127 4.48 8.80 -5.47
C ALA A 127 3.28 9.75 -5.31
N GLY A 128 2.35 9.77 -6.27
CA GLY A 128 1.10 10.56 -6.20
C GLY A 128 0.11 10.09 -5.12
N VAL A 129 0.34 8.91 -4.48
CA VAL A 129 -0.55 8.39 -3.43
C VAL A 129 -0.64 9.31 -2.22
N VAL A 130 0.43 10.03 -1.89
CA VAL A 130 0.45 10.99 -0.78
C VAL A 130 -0.52 12.14 -1.04
N ASP A 131 -0.47 12.70 -2.27
CA ASP A 131 -1.39 13.77 -2.68
C ASP A 131 -2.84 13.26 -2.76
N ALA A 132 -3.05 12.04 -3.24
CA ALA A 132 -4.36 11.41 -3.26
C ALA A 132 -4.95 11.29 -1.85
N ALA A 133 -4.19 10.79 -0.89
CA ALA A 133 -4.61 10.68 0.50
C ALA A 133 -4.98 12.05 1.10
N ARG A 134 -4.15 13.08 0.84
CA ARG A 134 -4.40 14.46 1.27
C ARG A 134 -5.71 14.99 0.67
N ARG A 135 -5.91 14.86 -0.66
CA ARG A 135 -7.11 15.36 -1.37
C ARG A 135 -8.39 14.67 -0.91
N VAL A 136 -8.36 13.35 -0.66
CA VAL A 136 -9.50 12.63 -0.08
C VAL A 136 -9.90 13.22 1.27
N ARG A 137 -8.94 13.49 2.14
CA ARG A 137 -9.22 14.14 3.44
C ARG A 137 -9.79 15.54 3.29
N GLU A 138 -9.25 16.34 2.36
CA GLU A 138 -9.76 17.68 2.08
C GLU A 138 -11.21 17.66 1.59
N MET A 139 -11.64 16.56 0.96
CA MET A 139 -13.03 16.33 0.59
C MET A 139 -13.91 15.86 1.75
N GLY A 140 -13.33 15.63 2.95
CA GLY A 140 -14.06 15.23 4.16
C GLY A 140 -14.28 13.74 4.32
N PHE A 141 -13.52 12.89 3.58
CA PHE A 141 -13.58 11.43 3.68
C PHE A 141 -12.40 10.87 4.49
N GLY A 142 -12.62 9.73 5.14
CA GLY A 142 -11.53 8.94 5.72
C GLY A 142 -10.64 8.31 4.65
N VAL A 143 -9.38 8.03 5.02
CA VAL A 143 -8.39 7.38 4.16
C VAL A 143 -7.95 6.05 4.76
N GLY A 144 -8.25 4.96 4.07
CA GLY A 144 -7.69 3.64 4.30
C GLY A 144 -6.55 3.37 3.31
N LEU A 145 -5.59 2.58 3.73
CA LEU A 145 -4.45 2.16 2.91
C LEU A 145 -4.24 0.66 3.04
N HIS A 146 -4.17 -0.07 1.91
CA HIS A 146 -3.64 -1.42 1.87
C HIS A 146 -2.20 -1.40 1.35
N THR A 147 -1.30 -2.08 2.04
CA THR A 147 0.10 -2.17 1.62
C THR A 147 0.76 -3.47 2.09
N ALA A 148 1.69 -3.98 1.31
CA ALA A 148 2.62 -5.03 1.72
C ALA A 148 3.92 -4.47 2.31
N GLY A 149 3.99 -3.16 2.55
CA GLY A 149 5.09 -2.52 3.25
C GLY A 149 6.40 -2.39 2.46
N ALA A 150 6.39 -2.61 1.14
CA ALA A 150 7.61 -2.59 0.32
C ALA A 150 8.28 -1.20 0.23
N TYR A 151 7.56 -0.13 0.60
CA TYR A 151 7.99 1.27 0.45
C TYR A 151 7.88 2.09 1.74
N PRO A 152 8.72 1.83 2.77
CA PRO A 152 8.60 2.48 4.08
C PRO A 152 8.70 4.01 4.03
N ARG A 153 9.51 4.58 3.13
CA ARG A 153 9.62 6.04 2.95
C ARG A 153 8.35 6.68 2.39
N ALA A 154 7.65 6.00 1.49
CA ALA A 154 6.37 6.46 0.96
C ALA A 154 5.27 6.32 2.02
N LEU A 155 5.28 5.20 2.77
CA LEU A 155 4.40 4.98 3.90
C LEU A 155 4.50 6.12 4.93
N ALA A 156 5.71 6.44 5.40
CA ALA A 156 5.92 7.51 6.37
C ALA A 156 5.36 8.87 5.92
N LYS A 157 5.37 9.15 4.60
CA LYS A 157 4.76 10.37 4.05
C LYS A 157 3.23 10.28 3.94
N THR A 158 2.67 9.08 3.80
CA THR A 158 1.23 8.87 3.62
C THR A 158 0.50 8.77 4.97
N LEU A 159 1.14 8.19 5.98
CA LEU A 159 0.57 8.00 7.33
C LEU A 159 -0.06 9.27 7.93
N PRO A 160 0.51 10.50 7.80
CA PRO A 160 -0.14 11.72 8.31
C PRO A 160 -1.52 12.01 7.71
N HIS A 161 -1.85 11.38 6.58
CA HIS A 161 -3.12 11.55 5.88
C HIS A 161 -4.01 10.30 5.93
N THR A 162 -3.62 9.27 6.69
CA THR A 162 -4.29 7.96 6.72
C THR A 162 -5.00 7.76 8.05
N ASP A 163 -6.20 7.19 8.04
CA ASP A 163 -6.98 6.88 9.24
C ASP A 163 -6.91 5.39 9.58
N TRP A 164 -6.68 4.53 8.60
CA TRP A 164 -6.58 3.09 8.79
C TRP A 164 -5.58 2.45 7.82
N VAL A 165 -4.82 1.47 8.29
CA VAL A 165 -3.86 0.71 7.49
C VAL A 165 -4.10 -0.78 7.61
N GLY A 166 -4.41 -1.45 6.49
CA GLY A 166 -4.28 -2.90 6.35
C GLY A 166 -2.89 -3.24 5.83
N ILE A 167 -2.00 -3.72 6.71
CA ILE A 167 -0.63 -4.09 6.32
C ILE A 167 -0.47 -5.60 6.23
N ASP A 168 0.00 -6.07 5.07
CA ASP A 168 0.22 -7.49 4.82
C ASP A 168 1.65 -7.90 5.19
N VAL A 169 1.82 -8.64 6.27
CA VAL A 169 3.07 -9.34 6.61
C VAL A 169 3.01 -10.73 6.00
N LYS A 170 3.81 -10.97 4.96
CA LYS A 170 3.66 -12.15 4.10
C LYS A 170 4.57 -13.32 4.50
N ALA A 171 5.57 -13.08 5.32
CA ALA A 171 6.49 -14.08 5.88
C ALA A 171 7.43 -13.44 6.90
N MET A 172 8.32 -14.25 7.50
CA MET A 172 9.49 -13.74 8.21
C MET A 172 10.40 -12.97 7.25
N PRO A 173 11.22 -11.99 7.72
CA PRO A 173 11.98 -11.10 6.83
C PRO A 173 12.86 -11.81 5.81
N ASP A 174 13.50 -12.91 6.20
CA ASP A 174 14.40 -13.73 5.38
C ASP A 174 13.65 -14.59 4.33
N ASP A 175 12.37 -14.87 4.54
CA ASP A 175 11.56 -15.70 3.64
C ASP A 175 10.77 -14.89 2.58
N TYR A 176 10.87 -13.56 2.59
CA TYR A 176 10.06 -12.73 1.66
C TYR A 176 10.33 -13.02 0.19
N ALA A 177 11.58 -13.34 -0.17
CA ALA A 177 11.90 -13.69 -1.55
C ALA A 177 11.19 -14.98 -1.99
N ALA A 178 11.09 -15.97 -1.09
CA ALA A 178 10.36 -17.21 -1.34
C ALA A 178 8.84 -16.99 -1.36
N ALA A 179 8.31 -16.14 -0.47
CA ALA A 179 6.88 -15.87 -0.36
C ALA A 179 6.33 -14.99 -1.50
N THR A 180 7.15 -14.09 -2.06
CA THR A 180 6.66 -13.00 -2.91
C THR A 180 7.47 -12.79 -4.19
N GLY A 181 8.50 -13.59 -4.44
CA GLY A 181 9.43 -13.37 -5.56
C GLY A 181 10.29 -12.11 -5.43
N PHE A 182 10.22 -11.39 -4.30
CA PHE A 182 10.92 -10.12 -4.09
C PHE A 182 11.45 -9.97 -2.66
N GLY A 183 12.72 -9.68 -2.51
CA GLY A 183 13.41 -9.56 -1.22
C GLY A 183 13.07 -8.27 -0.45
N ALA A 184 11.80 -8.04 -0.16
CA ALA A 184 11.34 -6.83 0.53
C ALA A 184 11.21 -7.00 2.05
N GLY A 185 11.62 -8.12 2.66
CA GLY A 185 11.33 -8.46 4.04
C GLY A 185 11.73 -7.38 5.04
N ALA A 186 12.97 -6.93 5.03
CA ALA A 186 13.43 -5.87 5.94
C ALA A 186 12.60 -4.58 5.79
N LYS A 187 12.20 -4.21 4.56
CA LYS A 187 11.36 -3.02 4.31
C LYS A 187 9.93 -3.21 4.79
N ALA A 188 9.37 -4.39 4.59
CA ALA A 188 8.00 -4.69 5.01
C ALA A 188 7.88 -4.65 6.54
N TRP A 189 8.84 -5.22 7.24
CA TRP A 189 8.87 -5.19 8.69
C TRP A 189 9.20 -3.79 9.25
N GLN A 190 10.07 -3.02 8.60
CA GLN A 190 10.26 -1.59 8.90
C GLN A 190 8.95 -0.79 8.71
N SER A 191 8.16 -1.13 7.71
CA SER A 191 6.85 -0.50 7.48
C SER A 191 5.84 -0.89 8.56
N LEU A 192 5.88 -2.13 9.04
CA LEU A 192 5.09 -2.56 10.20
C LEU A 192 5.44 -1.72 11.43
N ASP A 193 6.74 -1.60 11.75
CA ASP A 193 7.20 -0.79 12.89
C ASP A 193 6.69 0.66 12.78
N ALA A 194 6.78 1.28 11.60
CA ALA A 194 6.29 2.64 11.37
C ALA A 194 4.76 2.78 11.56
N VAL A 195 3.96 1.76 11.20
CA VAL A 195 2.51 1.75 11.47
C VAL A 195 2.23 1.67 12.95
N LEU A 196 2.95 0.79 13.68
CA LEU A 196 2.78 0.62 15.12
C LEU A 196 3.17 1.89 15.89
N GLU A 197 4.29 2.52 15.54
CA GLU A 197 4.74 3.79 16.10
C GLU A 197 3.71 4.90 15.86
N ALA A 198 3.24 5.08 14.61
CA ALA A 198 2.25 6.10 14.29
C ALA A 198 0.90 5.86 14.99
N SER A 199 0.51 4.59 15.19
CA SER A 199 -0.70 4.24 15.94
C SER A 199 -0.55 4.60 17.43
N ALA A 200 0.60 4.29 18.04
CA ALA A 200 0.89 4.60 19.43
C ALA A 200 0.96 6.12 19.68
N GLU A 201 1.67 6.87 18.83
CA GLU A 201 1.78 8.34 18.91
C GLU A 201 0.42 9.04 18.85
N ARG A 202 -0.49 8.54 18.00
CA ARG A 202 -1.84 9.13 17.88
C ARG A 202 -2.80 8.71 18.99
N ALA A 203 -2.59 7.55 19.61
CA ALA A 203 -3.35 7.11 20.76
C ALA A 203 -2.99 7.90 22.03
N CYS A 204 -1.74 8.37 22.15
CA CYS A 204 -1.26 9.14 23.29
C CYS A 204 -0.47 10.38 22.81
N PRO A 205 -1.14 11.51 22.51
CA PRO A 205 -0.46 12.73 22.02
C PRO A 205 0.60 13.31 22.98
N ALA A 206 0.54 12.96 24.27
CA ALA A 206 1.54 13.36 25.26
C ALA A 206 2.94 12.74 24.96
N LEU A 207 2.97 11.50 24.47
CA LEU A 207 4.24 10.83 24.07
C LEU A 207 4.89 11.47 22.84
N ALA A 208 4.09 12.06 21.95
CA ALA A 208 4.60 12.74 20.76
C ALA A 208 5.28 14.10 21.10
N ALA A 209 4.90 14.74 22.22
CA ALA A 209 5.52 15.99 22.67
C ALA A 209 6.88 15.75 23.34
N GLU A 210 7.05 14.61 24.02
CA GLU A 210 8.30 14.26 24.73
C GLU A 210 9.41 13.78 23.78
N ALA A 211 9.06 13.18 22.65
CA ALA A 211 10.04 12.77 21.63
C ALA A 211 10.66 13.96 20.89
N ALA A 212 10.07 15.16 20.99
CA ALA A 212 10.59 16.39 20.38
C ALA A 212 11.61 17.13 21.28
N ASP A 213 11.63 16.81 22.58
CA ASP A 213 12.52 17.42 23.58
C ASP A 213 13.55 16.38 24.11
N ALA A 214 14.33 15.79 23.20
CA ALA A 214 15.32 14.77 23.54
C ALA A 214 16.57 15.35 24.21
N ASP A 215 16.44 15.86 25.43
CA ASP A 215 17.59 16.06 26.35
C ASP A 215 17.16 16.02 27.84
N GLY A 216 16.35 15.05 28.24
CA GLY A 216 15.97 14.84 29.63
C GLY A 216 15.48 13.42 29.87
N MET A 217 16.15 12.69 30.77
CA MET A 217 15.66 11.45 31.36
C MET A 217 14.28 11.71 31.97
N VAL A 218 13.23 11.17 31.36
CA VAL A 218 11.87 11.18 31.92
C VAL A 218 11.40 9.75 32.10
N GLU A 219 11.01 9.43 33.35
CA GLU A 219 10.33 8.19 33.72
C GLU A 219 9.06 8.01 32.86
N ARG A 220 8.91 6.80 32.33
CA ARG A 220 7.70 6.40 31.58
C ARG A 220 6.46 6.58 32.45
N ALA A 221 5.69 7.62 32.21
CA ALA A 221 4.35 7.73 32.75
C ALA A 221 3.47 6.65 32.11
N ASP A 222 2.95 5.75 32.94
CA ASP A 222 1.97 4.74 32.58
C ASP A 222 0.72 5.42 32.01
N CYS A 223 0.56 5.42 30.70
CA CYS A 223 -0.74 5.62 30.08
C CYS A 223 -1.55 4.35 30.36
N MET A 224 -2.19 4.28 31.52
CA MET A 224 -3.16 3.24 31.83
C MET A 224 -4.36 3.41 30.90
N PHE A 225 -4.44 2.51 29.94
CA PHE A 225 -5.62 2.34 29.10
C PHE A 225 -6.68 1.63 29.94
N GLU A 226 -7.70 2.34 30.40
CA GLU A 226 -8.88 1.68 30.93
C GLU A 226 -9.64 1.00 29.79
N PRO A 227 -9.92 -0.31 29.87
CA PRO A 227 -10.75 -0.97 28.89
C PRO A 227 -12.17 -0.38 28.98
N ALA A 228 -12.64 0.19 27.88
CA ALA A 228 -14.02 0.65 27.76
C ALA A 228 -14.95 -0.54 27.98
N GLY A 229 -15.66 -0.50 29.12
CA GLY A 229 -16.60 -1.54 29.54
C GLY A 229 -17.69 -1.76 28.49
N ALA A 230 -17.96 -3.02 28.25
CA ALA A 230 -19.14 -3.48 27.56
C ALA A 230 -20.39 -3.00 28.33
N ASP A 231 -21.14 -2.15 27.75
CA ASP A 231 -22.61 -2.09 27.71
C ASP A 231 -23.08 -0.75 27.10
N ARG A 232 -23.48 -0.78 25.84
CA ARG A 232 -24.34 0.26 25.28
C ARG A 232 -25.48 -0.37 24.52
N THR A 233 -26.57 -0.61 25.22
CA THR A 233 -27.90 -0.76 24.66
C THR A 233 -28.19 0.35 23.66
N VAL A 234 -28.47 -0.02 22.43
CA VAL A 234 -28.86 0.92 21.36
C VAL A 234 -30.32 1.32 21.58
N GLU A 235 -30.55 2.47 22.15
CA GLU A 235 -31.84 3.15 22.06
C GLU A 235 -31.96 3.87 20.72
N ARG A 236 -32.94 3.46 19.92
CA ARG A 236 -33.40 4.16 18.74
C ARG A 236 -34.15 5.42 19.14
N ALA A 237 -33.51 6.57 18.99
CA ALA A 237 -34.21 7.86 19.01
C ALA A 237 -34.21 8.44 17.60
N GLY A 238 -35.39 8.51 16.97
CA GLY A 238 -35.63 9.26 15.77
C GLY A 238 -35.48 10.76 16.04
N ALA A 239 -34.66 11.46 15.27
CA ALA A 239 -34.68 12.91 15.22
C ALA A 239 -34.28 13.42 13.84
N ASN A 240 -35.22 14.07 13.22
CA ASN A 240 -35.14 14.92 12.06
C ASN A 240 -33.98 15.92 12.19
N ARG A 241 -32.95 15.80 11.35
CA ARG A 241 -31.79 16.71 11.36
C ARG A 241 -31.66 17.43 10.05
N THR A 242 -32.13 18.66 10.03
CA THR A 242 -31.95 19.64 8.96
C THR A 242 -30.46 19.91 8.78
N VAL A 243 -29.92 19.52 7.63
CA VAL A 243 -28.52 19.78 7.26
C VAL A 243 -28.41 21.21 6.74
N LYS A 244 -27.87 22.12 7.54
CA LYS A 244 -27.41 23.42 7.07
C LYS A 244 -26.09 23.24 6.31
N ARG A 245 -26.07 23.57 5.02
CA ARG A 245 -24.87 23.75 4.22
C ARG A 245 -24.03 24.86 4.83
N ALA A 246 -22.85 24.53 5.36
CA ALA A 246 -21.78 25.48 5.61
C ALA A 246 -20.64 25.16 4.65
N GLY A 247 -20.48 25.97 3.60
CA GLY A 247 -19.25 26.04 2.84
C GLY A 247 -18.18 26.62 3.76
N ALA A 248 -17.13 25.86 4.03
CA ALA A 248 -15.93 26.37 4.67
C ALA A 248 -14.73 25.62 4.12
N ASN A 249 -13.84 26.40 3.54
CA ASN A 249 -12.48 26.02 3.22
C ASN A 249 -11.75 25.73 4.55
N ARG A 250 -11.77 24.46 4.98
CA ARG A 250 -11.20 24.04 6.26
C ARG A 250 -9.84 23.42 5.98
N THR A 251 -8.78 24.19 6.18
CA THR A 251 -7.42 23.67 6.22
C THR A 251 -7.33 22.70 7.39
N VAL A 252 -7.23 21.41 7.12
CA VAL A 252 -7.09 20.37 8.16
C VAL A 252 -5.74 20.56 8.84
N LYS A 253 -5.75 21.02 10.08
CA LYS A 253 -4.55 21.10 10.92
C LYS A 253 -4.19 19.69 11.38
N ARG A 254 -2.89 19.42 11.60
CA ARG A 254 -2.37 18.10 12.06
C ARG A 254 -3.11 17.56 13.30
N ALA A 255 -3.69 18.45 14.12
CA ALA A 255 -4.52 18.13 15.28
C ALA A 255 -5.91 17.53 14.97
N ASP A 256 -6.35 17.55 13.69
CA ASP A 256 -7.67 17.04 13.27
C ASP A 256 -7.62 15.59 12.77
N VAL A 257 -6.46 14.90 12.85
CA VAL A 257 -6.29 13.49 12.48
C VAL A 257 -6.55 12.66 13.74
N GLY A 258 -7.63 11.89 13.75
CA GLY A 258 -7.96 10.94 14.81
C GLY A 258 -6.88 9.85 14.99
N PRO A 259 -7.11 8.91 15.93
CA PRO A 259 -6.20 7.78 16.12
C PRO A 259 -6.00 7.02 14.81
N LEU A 260 -4.76 6.55 14.55
CA LEU A 260 -4.49 5.64 13.45
C LEU A 260 -4.90 4.24 13.88
N ASP A 261 -5.89 3.70 13.21
CA ASP A 261 -6.26 2.29 13.35
C ASP A 261 -5.53 1.43 12.31
N TYR A 262 -5.34 0.15 12.61
CA TYR A 262 -4.65 -0.76 11.69
C TYR A 262 -5.06 -2.21 11.89
N GLU A 263 -4.77 -3.03 10.88
CA GLU A 263 -4.87 -4.47 10.91
C GLU A 263 -3.64 -5.07 10.25
N VAL A 264 -2.92 -5.95 10.98
CA VAL A 264 -1.86 -6.77 10.39
C VAL A 264 -2.48 -8.03 9.82
N ARG A 265 -2.20 -8.33 8.56
CA ARG A 265 -2.78 -9.48 7.85
C ARG A 265 -1.69 -10.43 7.40
N THR A 266 -1.93 -11.74 7.55
CA THR A 266 -1.07 -12.77 7.00
C THR A 266 -1.90 -13.78 6.23
N THR A 267 -1.52 -14.02 4.97
CA THR A 267 -2.18 -15.01 4.11
C THR A 267 -1.41 -16.32 4.15
N VAL A 268 -2.14 -17.42 4.42
CA VAL A 268 -1.61 -18.79 4.54
C VAL A 268 -2.21 -19.72 3.51
N TYR A 269 -1.42 -20.70 3.09
CA TYR A 269 -1.82 -21.83 2.24
C TYR A 269 -0.79 -22.95 2.41
N PRO A 270 -1.07 -24.21 2.00
CA PRO A 270 -0.13 -25.33 2.10
C PRO A 270 1.22 -25.04 1.43
N GLY A 271 2.31 -25.10 2.22
CA GLY A 271 3.68 -24.84 1.74
C GLY A 271 4.04 -23.35 1.63
N ALA A 272 3.19 -22.44 2.10
CA ALA A 272 3.57 -21.03 2.20
C ALA A 272 4.65 -20.83 3.29
N PRO A 273 5.67 -20.00 3.08
CA PRO A 273 6.67 -19.71 4.12
C PRO A 273 6.04 -19.22 5.44
N ALA A 274 4.97 -18.43 5.37
CA ALA A 274 4.22 -18.00 6.55
C ALA A 274 3.52 -19.17 7.27
N THR A 275 3.09 -20.22 6.54
CA THR A 275 2.48 -21.41 7.12
C THR A 275 3.51 -22.26 7.84
N GLU A 276 4.69 -22.41 7.24
CA GLU A 276 5.78 -23.25 7.78
C GLU A 276 6.38 -22.69 9.07
N ARG A 277 6.46 -21.35 9.19
CA ARG A 277 7.00 -20.64 10.36
C ARG A 277 5.92 -19.84 11.09
N PHE A 278 4.70 -20.33 11.14
CA PHE A 278 3.56 -19.56 11.63
C PHE A 278 3.69 -19.18 13.11
N GLU A 279 4.09 -20.12 13.96
CA GLU A 279 4.24 -19.88 15.39
C GLU A 279 5.35 -18.85 15.70
N GLU A 280 6.45 -18.90 14.94
CA GLU A 280 7.53 -17.92 15.03
C GLU A 280 7.05 -16.54 14.58
N LEU A 281 6.31 -16.48 13.48
CA LEU A 281 5.70 -15.25 12.97
C LEU A 281 4.76 -14.61 14.01
N LEU A 282 3.89 -15.40 14.63
CA LEU A 282 3.01 -14.92 15.71
C LEU A 282 3.82 -14.36 16.89
N GLY A 283 4.85 -15.07 17.31
CA GLY A 283 5.75 -14.64 18.40
C GLY A 283 6.38 -13.29 18.09
N GLU A 284 6.90 -13.10 16.87
CA GLU A 284 7.54 -11.86 16.44
C GLU A 284 6.55 -10.70 16.32
N LEU A 285 5.34 -10.94 15.79
CA LEU A 285 4.28 -9.92 15.74
C LEU A 285 3.86 -9.48 17.15
N ARG A 286 3.74 -10.41 18.08
CA ARG A 286 3.43 -10.10 19.49
C ARG A 286 4.56 -9.34 20.18
N ALA A 287 5.82 -9.75 19.98
CA ALA A 287 6.99 -9.08 20.55
C ALA A 287 7.09 -7.61 20.10
N ARG A 288 6.60 -7.28 18.89
CA ARG A 288 6.53 -5.91 18.36
C ARG A 288 5.30 -5.12 18.86
N GLY A 289 4.40 -5.74 19.62
CA GLY A 289 3.23 -5.06 20.13
C GLY A 289 2.06 -4.97 19.13
N VAL A 290 1.99 -5.86 18.14
CA VAL A 290 0.82 -5.96 17.27
C VAL A 290 -0.41 -6.28 18.12
N ARG A 291 -1.49 -5.47 17.96
CA ARG A 291 -2.75 -5.60 18.69
C ARG A 291 -3.85 -6.22 17.83
N ASN A 292 -3.93 -5.82 16.56
CA ASN A 292 -4.99 -6.25 15.64
C ASN A 292 -4.39 -7.16 14.56
N PHE A 293 -4.80 -8.43 14.55
CA PHE A 293 -4.27 -9.43 13.63
C PHE A 293 -5.39 -10.16 12.87
N ALA A 294 -5.21 -10.37 11.57
CA ALA A 294 -6.10 -11.18 10.76
C ALA A 294 -5.31 -12.28 10.02
N LEU A 295 -5.72 -13.52 10.26
CA LEU A 295 -5.28 -14.69 9.50
C LEU A 295 -6.19 -14.89 8.29
N GLN A 296 -5.60 -14.93 7.10
CA GLN A 296 -6.35 -15.09 5.85
C GLN A 296 -5.96 -16.42 5.18
N GLU A 297 -6.93 -17.26 4.86
CA GLU A 297 -6.69 -18.39 3.97
C GLU A 297 -6.67 -17.90 2.52
N ALA A 298 -5.69 -18.33 1.73
CA ALA A 298 -5.61 -18.00 0.33
C ALA A 298 -6.78 -18.60 -0.45
N ARG A 299 -7.59 -17.75 -1.08
CA ARG A 299 -8.64 -18.18 -2.01
C ARG A 299 -8.00 -18.57 -3.34
N THR A 300 -8.61 -19.52 -4.03
CA THR A 300 -8.16 -19.96 -5.36
C THR A 300 -8.79 -19.13 -6.48
N ASP A 301 -9.96 -18.54 -6.25
CA ASP A 301 -10.68 -17.75 -7.25
C ASP A 301 -9.92 -16.46 -7.59
N GLY A 302 -9.75 -16.17 -8.89
CA GLY A 302 -9.05 -14.99 -9.38
C GLY A 302 -7.53 -15.03 -9.27
N THR A 303 -6.93 -16.15 -8.82
CA THR A 303 -5.48 -16.32 -8.69
C THR A 303 -4.84 -16.87 -9.97
N PRO A 304 -3.49 -16.79 -10.10
CA PRO A 304 -2.76 -17.39 -11.23
C PRO A 304 -3.10 -18.86 -11.47
N VAL A 305 -3.04 -19.29 -12.74
CA VAL A 305 -3.38 -20.66 -13.15
C VAL A 305 -2.52 -21.70 -12.41
N ASP A 306 -1.23 -21.40 -12.24
CA ASP A 306 -0.29 -22.32 -11.58
C ASP A 306 -0.64 -22.51 -10.11
N PHE A 307 -1.06 -21.46 -9.42
CA PHE A 307 -1.51 -21.57 -8.02
C PHE A 307 -2.78 -22.40 -7.90
N ARG A 308 -3.74 -22.21 -8.80
CA ARG A 308 -4.96 -23.03 -8.84
C ARG A 308 -4.65 -24.51 -9.11
N ALA A 309 -3.73 -24.79 -10.03
CA ALA A 309 -3.28 -26.14 -10.33
C ALA A 309 -2.61 -26.79 -9.11
N GLN A 310 -1.75 -26.05 -8.41
CA GLN A 310 -1.13 -26.49 -7.16
C GLN A 310 -2.19 -26.79 -6.09
N ALA A 311 -3.19 -25.94 -5.95
CA ALA A 311 -4.26 -26.08 -4.96
C ALA A 311 -5.13 -27.33 -5.16
N LEU A 312 -5.24 -27.84 -6.39
CA LEU A 312 -5.92 -29.11 -6.68
C LEU A 312 -5.21 -30.33 -6.09
N ALA A 313 -3.89 -30.25 -5.88
CA ALA A 313 -3.07 -31.32 -5.34
C ALA A 313 -2.98 -31.29 -3.80
N TRP A 314 -3.56 -30.30 -3.12
CA TRP A 314 -3.49 -30.21 -1.67
C TRP A 314 -4.27 -31.33 -0.97
N ASP A 315 -3.68 -31.92 0.08
CA ASP A 315 -4.42 -32.74 1.03
C ASP A 315 -5.33 -31.83 1.87
N ARG A 316 -6.58 -31.75 1.45
CA ARG A 316 -7.59 -30.89 2.08
C ARG A 316 -7.84 -31.21 3.55
N ARG A 317 -7.72 -32.49 3.94
CA ARG A 317 -7.93 -32.92 5.33
C ARG A 317 -6.75 -32.50 6.21
N ALA A 318 -5.53 -32.72 5.74
CA ALA A 318 -4.33 -32.29 6.45
C ALA A 318 -4.28 -30.76 6.55
N TRP A 319 -4.67 -30.06 5.48
CA TRP A 319 -4.73 -28.61 5.47
C TRP A 319 -5.76 -28.06 6.45
N ALA A 320 -6.99 -28.55 6.46
CA ALA A 320 -8.02 -28.11 7.40
C ALA A 320 -7.55 -28.25 8.86
N LYS A 321 -6.93 -29.41 9.20
CA LYS A 321 -6.35 -29.61 10.53
C LYS A 321 -5.27 -28.58 10.85
N ARG A 322 -4.33 -28.33 9.94
CA ARG A 322 -3.26 -27.33 10.14
C ARG A 322 -3.83 -25.92 10.29
N LEU A 323 -4.85 -25.58 9.51
CA LEU A 323 -5.52 -24.27 9.59
C LEU A 323 -6.21 -24.08 10.94
N ASP A 324 -6.91 -25.11 11.45
CA ASP A 324 -7.51 -25.08 12.79
C ASP A 324 -6.44 -24.87 13.87
N GLU A 325 -5.29 -25.57 13.77
CA GLU A 325 -4.16 -25.40 14.69
C GLU A 325 -3.62 -23.94 14.67
N MET A 326 -3.50 -23.33 13.49
CA MET A 326 -3.06 -21.95 13.33
C MET A 326 -4.09 -20.95 13.90
N VAL A 327 -5.37 -21.15 13.65
CA VAL A 327 -6.45 -20.31 14.21
C VAL A 327 -6.44 -20.40 15.73
N ASP A 328 -6.30 -21.60 16.28
CA ASP A 328 -6.19 -21.83 17.72
C ASP A 328 -4.96 -21.16 18.33
N ALA A 329 -3.80 -21.25 17.66
CA ALA A 329 -2.57 -20.60 18.11
C ALA A 329 -2.72 -19.06 18.11
N ALA A 330 -3.27 -18.49 17.05
CA ALA A 330 -3.48 -17.04 16.93
C ALA A 330 -4.51 -16.54 17.96
N SER A 331 -5.59 -17.29 18.21
CA SER A 331 -6.61 -16.96 19.24
C SER A 331 -6.03 -16.89 20.65
N ARG A 332 -5.03 -17.76 20.94
CA ARG A 332 -4.33 -17.77 22.24
C ARG A 332 -3.13 -16.85 22.33
N ALA A 333 -2.71 -16.24 21.21
CA ALA A 333 -1.53 -15.39 21.17
C ALA A 333 -1.70 -14.06 21.94
N GLY A 334 -2.92 -13.69 22.34
CA GLY A 334 -3.20 -12.49 23.15
C GLY A 334 -3.21 -11.18 22.33
N PHE A 335 -3.63 -11.20 21.07
CA PHE A 335 -4.01 -10.00 20.32
C PHE A 335 -5.25 -9.37 20.94
N GLU A 336 -5.38 -8.05 20.87
CA GLU A 336 -6.60 -7.34 21.30
C GLU A 336 -7.77 -7.67 20.37
N SER A 337 -7.49 -7.81 19.08
CA SER A 337 -8.44 -8.27 18.08
C SER A 337 -7.79 -9.32 17.19
N PHE A 338 -8.49 -10.44 17.01
CA PHE A 338 -8.11 -11.50 16.08
C PHE A 338 -9.29 -11.88 15.19
N GLU A 339 -9.06 -11.96 13.89
CA GLU A 339 -10.05 -12.45 12.91
C GLU A 339 -9.45 -13.54 12.04
N ALA A 340 -10.17 -14.64 11.84
CA ALA A 340 -9.84 -15.69 10.87
C ALA A 340 -10.77 -15.56 9.66
N ARG A 341 -10.20 -15.30 8.48
CA ARG A 341 -10.91 -15.19 7.19
C ARG A 341 -10.58 -16.41 6.35
N LEU A 342 -11.42 -17.42 6.48
CA LEU A 342 -11.24 -18.71 5.82
C LEU A 342 -11.91 -18.72 4.44
N ALA A 343 -11.35 -19.54 3.48
CA ALA A 343 -11.80 -19.63 2.09
C ALA A 343 -12.96 -20.62 1.90
#